data_66b38450fb6a8b629281578535636c87
#
_entry.id   66b38450fb6a8b629281578535636c87
#
_cell.length_a   1.000
_cell.length_b   1.000
_cell.length_c   1.000
_cell.angle_alpha   90.00
_cell.angle_beta   90.00
_cell.angle_gamma   90.00
#
_symmetry.space_group_name_H-M   'P 1'
#
loop_
_entity.id
_entity.type
_entity.pdbx_description
1 polymer ?
#
loop_
_entity_poly.entity_id
_entity_poly.type
_entity_poly.pdbx_seq_one_letter_code
_entity_poly.pdbx_strand_id
1 'polypeptide(L)'
;MSRIRTSIGEVGLTFAEREVVLRPSLYAMSKLGTPTEIVEIFATLFAPNARPRDVFHAALDVIQACTDEDISDFTGYMGTRYGTWVAGHIPMPDLLPIGRSLARHGIVGVVPEIKRAAPAEGDYKAEFDPREFVSQAIAHLGFSEDDAWNMTATSFILAMRAKYPPEQSKAPSKEDLERMEGFLDEIGR
;
A
#
# COMPACT_ATOMS: atom_id res chain seq x y z
N MET A 1 0.26 -5.00 -25.32
CA MET A 1 1.06 -5.08 -24.08
C MET A 1 0.75 -3.87 -23.22
N SER A 2 0.09 -4.05 -22.10
CA SER A 2 -0.14 -2.98 -21.12
C SER A 2 1.18 -2.68 -20.41
N ARG A 3 1.57 -1.40 -20.32
CA ARG A 3 2.81 -1.00 -19.63
C ARG A 3 2.61 -1.12 -18.12
N ILE A 4 3.28 -2.08 -17.49
CA ILE A 4 3.24 -2.29 -16.03
C ILE A 4 3.94 -1.12 -15.33
N ARG A 5 3.26 -0.49 -14.38
CA ARG A 5 3.73 0.65 -13.60
C ARG A 5 4.15 0.21 -12.19
N THR A 6 5.31 -0.38 -12.08
CA THR A 6 5.85 -0.88 -10.80
C THR A 6 6.04 0.22 -9.75
N SER A 7 6.27 1.46 -10.18
CA SER A 7 6.44 2.62 -9.28
C SER A 7 5.20 2.94 -8.44
N ILE A 8 4.02 2.52 -8.89
CA ILE A 8 2.76 2.67 -8.15
C ILE A 8 2.21 1.34 -7.65
N GLY A 9 3.01 0.27 -7.73
CA GLY A 9 2.70 -1.03 -7.16
C GLY A 9 2.03 -2.01 -8.10
N GLU A 10 1.94 -1.75 -9.41
CA GLU A 10 1.44 -2.76 -10.36
C GLU A 10 2.44 -3.93 -10.46
N VAL A 11 1.91 -5.14 -10.49
CA VAL A 11 2.66 -6.38 -10.64
C VAL A 11 2.15 -7.13 -11.87
N GLY A 12 3.04 -7.48 -12.80
CA GLY A 12 2.72 -8.31 -13.94
C GLY A 12 2.96 -9.78 -13.64
N LEU A 13 1.97 -10.61 -13.95
CA LEU A 13 2.09 -12.06 -13.95
C LEU A 13 2.12 -12.54 -15.39
N THR A 14 3.10 -13.33 -15.77
CA THR A 14 3.22 -13.87 -17.13
C THR A 14 3.46 -15.37 -17.06
N PHE A 15 2.62 -16.12 -17.77
CA PHE A 15 2.79 -17.56 -17.95
C PHE A 15 2.27 -17.97 -19.33
N ALA A 16 3.10 -18.67 -20.08
CA ALA A 16 2.86 -19.01 -21.48
C ALA A 16 2.54 -17.75 -22.32
N GLU A 17 1.34 -17.69 -22.92
CA GLU A 17 0.87 -16.54 -23.71
C GLU A 17 -0.04 -15.61 -22.90
N ARG A 18 -0.28 -15.91 -21.61
CA ARG A 18 -1.17 -15.14 -20.75
C ARG A 18 -0.39 -14.14 -19.92
N GLU A 19 -0.81 -12.88 -19.96
CA GLU A 19 -0.30 -11.79 -19.14
C GLU A 19 -1.45 -11.19 -18.35
N VAL A 20 -1.29 -11.07 -17.03
CA VAL A 20 -2.27 -10.43 -16.12
C VAL A 20 -1.55 -9.34 -15.34
N VAL A 21 -2.18 -8.17 -15.22
CA VAL A 21 -1.65 -7.06 -14.43
C VAL A 21 -2.46 -6.93 -13.15
N LEU A 22 -1.81 -7.13 -12.01
CA LEU A 22 -2.37 -6.89 -10.70
C LEU A 22 -2.20 -5.41 -10.35
N ARG A 23 -3.31 -4.71 -10.12
CA ARG A 23 -3.31 -3.29 -9.76
C ARG A 23 -3.91 -3.09 -8.37
N PRO A 24 -3.13 -2.64 -7.37
CA PRO A 24 -3.62 -2.36 -6.03
C PRO A 24 -4.33 -1.00 -5.97
N SER A 25 -5.41 -0.86 -6.74
CA SER A 25 -6.22 0.36 -6.79
C SER A 25 -7.07 0.52 -5.53
N LEU A 26 -7.59 1.72 -5.27
CA LEU A 26 -8.55 1.95 -4.19
C LEU A 26 -9.80 1.07 -4.35
N TYR A 27 -10.23 0.85 -5.60
CA TYR A 27 -11.30 -0.10 -5.91
C TYR A 27 -10.92 -1.53 -5.53
N ALA A 28 -9.70 -1.98 -5.85
CA ALA A 28 -9.23 -3.30 -5.46
C ALA A 28 -9.22 -3.46 -3.93
N MET A 29 -8.76 -2.44 -3.20
CA MET A 29 -8.75 -2.48 -1.73
C MET A 29 -10.17 -2.51 -1.14
N SER A 30 -11.14 -1.84 -1.77
CA SER A 30 -12.53 -1.89 -1.31
C SER A 30 -13.19 -3.27 -1.42
N LYS A 31 -12.66 -4.15 -2.27
CA LYS A 31 -13.15 -5.55 -2.38
C LYS A 31 -12.73 -6.42 -1.19
N LEU A 32 -11.74 -6.00 -0.40
CA LEU A 32 -11.24 -6.76 0.74
C LEU A 32 -12.20 -6.77 1.93
N GLY A 33 -13.17 -5.85 1.97
CA GLY A 33 -14.19 -5.80 3.02
C GLY A 33 -14.41 -4.40 3.57
N THR A 34 -14.84 -4.34 4.83
CA THR A 34 -15.04 -3.09 5.57
C THR A 34 -13.70 -2.40 5.88
N PRO A 35 -13.70 -1.08 6.19
CA PRO A 35 -12.50 -0.34 6.55
C PRO A 35 -11.65 -1.00 7.64
N THR A 36 -12.28 -1.63 8.64
CA THR A 36 -11.59 -2.35 9.71
C THR A 36 -10.97 -3.67 9.20
N GLU A 37 -11.73 -4.45 8.41
CA GLU A 37 -11.24 -5.72 7.85
C GLU A 37 -10.03 -5.52 6.93
N ILE A 38 -10.00 -4.43 6.17
CA ILE A 38 -8.84 -4.08 5.33
C ILE A 38 -7.58 -3.89 6.19
N VAL A 39 -7.70 -3.19 7.32
CA VAL A 39 -6.58 -2.98 8.26
C VAL A 39 -6.17 -4.29 8.93
N GLU A 40 -7.13 -5.16 9.28
CA GLU A 40 -6.84 -6.49 9.85
C GLU A 40 -6.08 -7.38 8.87
N ILE A 41 -6.46 -7.41 7.59
CA ILE A 41 -5.74 -8.11 6.53
C ILE A 41 -4.32 -7.57 6.41
N PHE A 42 -4.16 -6.24 6.38
CA PHE A 42 -2.84 -5.61 6.32
C PHE A 42 -1.99 -5.98 7.55
N ALA A 43 -2.55 -5.86 8.75
CA ALA A 43 -1.87 -6.22 9.99
C ALA A 43 -1.43 -7.69 9.99
N THR A 44 -2.29 -8.61 9.54
CA THR A 44 -1.99 -10.03 9.41
C THR A 44 -0.81 -10.28 8.48
N LEU A 45 -0.73 -9.60 7.34
CA LEU A 45 0.36 -9.74 6.37
C LEU A 45 1.73 -9.34 6.94
N PHE A 46 1.76 -8.41 7.90
CA PHE A 46 3.00 -7.83 8.42
C PHE A 46 3.30 -8.20 9.88
N ALA A 47 2.37 -8.85 10.57
CA ALA A 47 2.59 -9.27 11.94
C ALA A 47 3.68 -10.36 12.04
N PRO A 48 4.71 -10.16 12.89
CA PRO A 48 5.84 -11.11 12.98
C PRO A 48 5.42 -12.47 13.55
N ASN A 49 4.32 -12.52 14.31
CA ASN A 49 3.85 -13.72 15.01
C ASN A 49 2.52 -14.25 14.43
N ALA A 50 2.09 -13.79 13.26
CA ALA A 50 0.89 -14.29 12.62
C ALA A 50 1.09 -15.75 12.17
N ARG A 51 0.01 -16.53 12.21
CA ARG A 51 0.05 -17.94 11.76
C ARG A 51 0.34 -17.96 10.25
N PRO A 52 1.28 -18.79 9.78
CA PRO A 52 1.65 -18.84 8.36
C PRO A 52 0.47 -19.03 7.41
N ARG A 53 -0.53 -19.82 7.84
CA ARG A 53 -1.75 -20.04 7.08
C ARG A 53 -2.56 -18.75 6.90
N ASP A 54 -2.73 -17.97 7.96
CA ASP A 54 -3.54 -16.75 7.93
C ASP A 54 -2.86 -15.68 7.06
N VAL A 55 -1.52 -15.59 7.19
CA VAL A 55 -0.71 -14.70 6.34
C VAL A 55 -0.81 -15.08 4.86
N PHE A 56 -0.82 -16.38 4.56
CA PHE A 56 -0.96 -16.87 3.19
C PHE A 56 -2.34 -16.56 2.61
N HIS A 57 -3.42 -16.78 3.37
CA HIS A 57 -4.78 -16.43 2.92
C HIS A 57 -4.91 -14.92 2.71
N ALA A 58 -4.44 -14.11 3.64
CA ALA A 58 -4.44 -12.64 3.48
C ALA A 58 -3.68 -12.18 2.22
N ALA A 59 -2.56 -12.85 1.89
CA ALA A 59 -1.82 -12.56 0.65
C ALA A 59 -2.63 -12.90 -0.60
N LEU A 60 -3.31 -14.04 -0.61
CA LEU A 60 -4.18 -14.45 -1.73
C LEU A 60 -5.37 -13.52 -1.90
N ASP A 61 -6.02 -13.10 -0.80
CA ASP A 61 -7.16 -12.18 -0.84
C ASP A 61 -6.74 -10.86 -1.48
N VAL A 62 -5.58 -10.31 -1.09
CA VAL A 62 -5.05 -9.08 -1.69
C VAL A 62 -4.70 -9.28 -3.17
N ILE A 63 -4.06 -10.38 -3.54
CA ILE A 63 -3.70 -10.68 -4.93
C ILE A 63 -4.96 -10.78 -5.79
N GLN A 64 -5.97 -11.53 -5.35
CA GLN A 64 -7.22 -11.71 -6.08
C GLN A 64 -8.02 -10.40 -6.19
N ALA A 65 -8.02 -9.57 -5.15
CA ALA A 65 -8.68 -8.26 -5.18
C ALA A 65 -8.11 -7.32 -6.26
N CYS A 66 -6.80 -7.46 -6.57
CA CYS A 66 -6.09 -6.60 -7.51
C CYS A 66 -6.34 -6.91 -9.00
N THR A 67 -7.20 -7.87 -9.31
CA THR A 67 -7.63 -8.20 -10.67
C THR A 67 -9.09 -8.67 -10.69
N ASP A 68 -9.75 -8.54 -11.82
CA ASP A 68 -11.07 -9.12 -12.06
C ASP A 68 -10.99 -10.45 -12.86
N GLU A 69 -9.77 -10.84 -13.25
CA GLU A 69 -9.54 -12.08 -13.96
C GLU A 69 -9.42 -13.28 -13.00
N ASP A 70 -9.81 -14.46 -13.46
CA ASP A 70 -9.47 -15.70 -12.76
C ASP A 70 -7.96 -15.96 -12.91
N ILE A 71 -7.25 -15.97 -11.81
CA ILE A 71 -5.80 -16.20 -11.73
C ILE A 71 -5.46 -17.50 -11.00
N SER A 72 -6.40 -18.41 -10.87
CA SER A 72 -6.22 -19.69 -10.17
C SER A 72 -5.10 -20.55 -10.77
N ASP A 73 -4.84 -20.42 -12.06
CA ASP A 73 -3.70 -21.03 -12.75
C ASP A 73 -2.35 -20.46 -12.31
N PHE A 74 -2.28 -19.19 -11.93
CA PHE A 74 -1.08 -18.56 -11.39
C PHE A 74 -0.91 -18.85 -9.91
N THR A 75 -1.93 -18.56 -9.10
CA THR A 75 -1.86 -18.59 -7.63
C THR A 75 -2.13 -19.95 -7.03
N GLY A 76 -2.87 -20.80 -7.73
CA GLY A 76 -3.48 -22.00 -7.15
C GLY A 76 -4.87 -21.74 -6.59
N TYR A 77 -5.52 -22.80 -6.12
CA TYR A 77 -6.87 -22.75 -5.56
C TYR A 77 -7.12 -23.87 -4.54
N MET A 78 -8.18 -23.70 -3.73
CA MET A 78 -8.64 -24.77 -2.83
C MET A 78 -9.43 -25.80 -3.62
N GLY A 79 -8.90 -27.00 -3.67
CA GLY A 79 -9.59 -28.13 -4.33
C GLY A 79 -10.86 -28.55 -3.59
N THR A 80 -11.81 -29.10 -4.33
CA THR A 80 -13.10 -29.57 -3.81
C THR A 80 -12.99 -30.78 -2.88
N ARG A 81 -11.90 -31.53 -2.94
CA ARG A 81 -11.64 -32.69 -2.07
C ARG A 81 -10.83 -32.27 -0.84
N TYR A 82 -11.43 -32.30 0.34
CA TYR A 82 -10.78 -32.20 1.67
C TYR A 82 -9.95 -30.93 1.90
N GLY A 83 -10.26 -29.82 1.23
CA GLY A 83 -9.53 -28.59 1.45
C GLY A 83 -8.04 -28.66 1.07
N THR A 84 -7.70 -29.52 0.11
CA THR A 84 -6.34 -29.64 -0.41
C THR A 84 -6.03 -28.44 -1.31
N TRP A 85 -4.90 -27.80 -1.05
CA TRP A 85 -4.41 -26.74 -1.93
C TRP A 85 -3.85 -27.34 -3.23
N VAL A 86 -4.35 -26.86 -4.36
CA VAL A 86 -3.81 -27.16 -5.69
C VAL A 86 -2.91 -25.98 -6.05
N ALA A 87 -1.60 -26.23 -6.17
CA ALA A 87 -0.62 -25.18 -6.48
C ALA A 87 -0.80 -24.68 -7.93
N GLY A 88 -0.68 -23.37 -8.10
CA GLY A 88 -0.56 -22.73 -9.40
C GLY A 88 0.90 -22.70 -9.90
N HIS A 89 1.14 -21.88 -10.91
CA HIS A 89 2.48 -21.73 -11.50
C HIS A 89 3.44 -20.91 -10.64
N ILE A 90 2.91 -20.00 -9.81
CA ILE A 90 3.72 -19.23 -8.88
C ILE A 90 3.95 -20.08 -7.62
N PRO A 91 5.22 -20.32 -7.24
CA PRO A 91 5.53 -21.02 -5.99
C PRO A 91 4.89 -20.30 -4.79
N MET A 92 4.34 -21.08 -3.85
CA MET A 92 3.69 -20.54 -2.65
C MET A 92 4.54 -19.50 -1.89
N PRO A 93 5.87 -19.67 -1.72
CA PRO A 93 6.71 -18.65 -1.07
C PRO A 93 6.73 -17.30 -1.79
N ASP A 94 6.56 -17.28 -3.11
CA ASP A 94 6.63 -16.06 -3.92
C ASP A 94 5.31 -15.26 -3.90
N LEU A 95 4.19 -15.89 -3.57
CA LEU A 95 2.89 -15.22 -3.43
C LEU A 95 2.89 -14.21 -2.26
N LEU A 96 3.61 -14.52 -1.20
CA LEU A 96 3.64 -13.67 -0.01
C LEU A 96 4.29 -12.28 -0.26
N PRO A 97 5.49 -12.16 -0.86
CA PRO A 97 6.05 -10.87 -1.20
C PRO A 97 5.20 -10.10 -2.22
N ILE A 98 4.51 -10.78 -3.15
CA ILE A 98 3.57 -10.14 -4.08
C ILE A 98 2.41 -9.52 -3.31
N GLY A 99 1.71 -10.28 -2.47
CA GLY A 99 0.60 -9.79 -1.66
C GLY A 99 1.00 -8.63 -0.74
N ARG A 100 2.17 -8.72 -0.09
CA ARG A 100 2.72 -7.64 0.73
C ARG A 100 3.03 -6.37 -0.06
N SER A 101 3.59 -6.51 -1.25
CA SER A 101 3.88 -5.38 -2.13
C SER A 101 2.59 -4.67 -2.54
N LEU A 102 1.60 -5.42 -3.01
CA LEU A 102 0.29 -4.90 -3.40
C LEU A 102 -0.40 -4.18 -2.22
N ALA A 103 -0.43 -4.80 -1.03
CA ALA A 103 -1.03 -4.20 0.16
C ALA A 103 -0.34 -2.88 0.56
N ARG A 104 0.99 -2.81 0.51
CA ARG A 104 1.73 -1.57 0.79
C ARG A 104 1.36 -0.44 -0.14
N HIS A 105 1.30 -0.71 -1.44
CA HIS A 105 0.98 0.29 -2.45
C HIS A 105 -0.50 0.67 -2.49
N GLY A 106 -1.39 -0.28 -2.13
CA GLY A 106 -2.84 -0.09 -2.15
C GLY A 106 -3.41 0.56 -0.89
N ILE A 107 -2.78 0.34 0.28
CA ILE A 107 -3.32 0.77 1.58
C ILE A 107 -2.48 1.90 2.19
N VAL A 108 -1.18 1.68 2.38
CA VAL A 108 -0.31 2.67 3.07
C VAL A 108 0.26 3.72 2.12
N GLY A 109 0.56 3.30 0.90
CA GLY A 109 1.28 4.09 -0.08
C GLY A 109 2.80 4.09 0.18
N VAL A 110 3.56 3.80 -0.87
CA VAL A 110 5.02 3.81 -0.83
C VAL A 110 5.52 5.10 -1.48
N VAL A 111 6.10 5.96 -0.68
CA VAL A 111 6.66 7.23 -1.16
C VAL A 111 8.10 7.36 -0.69
N PRO A 112 8.99 7.96 -1.50
CA PRO A 112 10.35 8.24 -1.08
C PRO A 112 10.35 9.01 0.24
N GLU A 113 11.14 8.56 1.21
CA GLU A 113 11.29 9.26 2.47
C GLU A 113 11.95 10.62 2.23
N ILE A 114 11.18 11.68 2.42
CA ILE A 114 11.76 12.97 2.79
C ILE A 114 12.04 12.86 4.29
N LYS A 115 13.27 13.09 4.73
CA LYS A 115 13.64 13.13 6.17
C LYS A 115 12.57 13.92 6.91
N ARG A 116 11.67 13.22 7.59
CA ARG A 116 10.65 13.82 8.44
C ARG A 116 11.23 14.02 9.82
N ALA A 117 10.94 15.17 10.43
CA ALA A 117 10.81 15.21 11.88
C ALA A 117 9.85 14.09 12.31
N ALA A 118 10.13 13.45 13.45
CA ALA A 118 9.32 12.35 13.97
C ALA A 118 7.83 12.65 13.80
N PRO A 119 7.01 11.66 13.38
CA PRO A 119 5.57 11.88 13.25
C PRO A 119 5.07 12.42 14.59
N ALA A 120 4.37 13.57 14.55
CA ALA A 120 3.56 13.96 15.68
C ALA A 120 2.65 12.76 16.00
N GLU A 121 2.44 12.47 17.29
CA GLU A 121 1.45 11.50 17.76
C GLU A 121 0.09 11.89 17.17
N GLY A 122 -0.18 11.42 15.96
CA GLY A 122 -1.46 11.58 15.29
C GLY A 122 -2.30 10.37 15.64
N ASP A 123 -3.58 10.58 15.86
CA ASP A 123 -4.59 9.54 16.04
C ASP A 123 -4.39 8.45 15.00
N TYR A 124 -3.96 7.28 15.45
CA TYR A 124 -3.82 6.10 14.62
C TYR A 124 -5.24 5.64 14.27
N LYS A 125 -5.73 6.03 13.10
CA LYS A 125 -7.00 5.53 12.61
C LYS A 125 -6.85 4.03 12.37
N ALA A 126 -7.55 3.23 13.15
CA ALA A 126 -7.60 1.77 13.01
C ALA A 126 -8.45 1.34 11.79
N GLU A 127 -8.73 2.24 10.87
CA GLU A 127 -9.62 2.05 9.73
C GLU A 127 -8.99 2.66 8.47
N PHE A 128 -9.15 1.94 7.36
CA PHE A 128 -8.79 2.43 6.03
C PHE A 128 -10.03 2.41 5.14
N ASP A 129 -10.61 3.59 4.89
CA ASP A 129 -11.74 3.73 3.97
C ASP A 129 -11.28 4.24 2.60
N PRO A 130 -11.26 3.39 1.55
CA PRO A 130 -10.91 3.82 0.20
C PRO A 130 -11.77 4.96 -0.33
N ARG A 131 -13.03 5.09 0.11
CA ARG A 131 -13.97 6.15 -0.32
C ARG A 131 -13.52 7.54 0.13
N GLU A 132 -12.86 7.64 1.29
CA GLU A 132 -12.28 8.91 1.73
C GLU A 132 -11.20 9.38 0.76
N PHE A 133 -10.34 8.49 0.31
CA PHE A 133 -9.29 8.80 -0.67
C PHE A 133 -9.87 9.19 -2.03
N VAL A 134 -10.90 8.48 -2.50
CA VAL A 134 -11.61 8.79 -3.74
C VAL A 134 -12.24 10.19 -3.65
N SER A 135 -12.95 10.47 -2.55
CA SER A 135 -13.58 11.78 -2.34
C SER A 135 -12.55 12.92 -2.32
N GLN A 136 -11.40 12.70 -1.68
CA GLN A 136 -10.30 13.66 -1.66
C GLN A 136 -9.66 13.83 -3.05
N ALA A 137 -9.51 12.76 -3.82
CA ALA A 137 -8.97 12.82 -5.18
C ALA A 137 -9.88 13.65 -6.09
N ILE A 138 -11.18 13.47 -6.00
CA ILE A 138 -12.17 14.27 -6.74
C ILE A 138 -12.13 15.73 -6.29
N ALA A 139 -12.27 15.99 -4.99
CA ALA A 139 -12.36 17.34 -4.45
C ALA A 139 -11.10 18.16 -4.60
N HIS A 140 -9.94 17.56 -4.35
CA HIS A 140 -8.67 18.28 -4.33
C HIS A 140 -7.87 18.16 -5.63
N LEU A 141 -7.94 17.04 -6.33
CA LEU A 141 -7.12 16.81 -7.53
C LEU A 141 -7.92 16.98 -8.82
N GLY A 142 -9.26 17.00 -8.76
CA GLY A 142 -10.13 17.17 -9.92
C GLY A 142 -10.21 15.90 -10.79
N PHE A 143 -9.94 14.74 -10.25
CA PHE A 143 -10.11 13.47 -10.97
C PHE A 143 -11.59 13.14 -11.16
N SER A 144 -11.90 12.40 -12.22
CA SER A 144 -13.19 11.72 -12.34
C SER A 144 -13.31 10.64 -11.26
N GLU A 145 -14.54 10.20 -10.97
CA GLU A 145 -14.76 9.13 -10.00
C GLU A 145 -14.07 7.84 -10.43
N ASP A 146 -14.16 7.47 -11.72
CA ASP A 146 -13.53 6.29 -12.28
C ASP A 146 -12.00 6.35 -12.17
N ASP A 147 -11.40 7.50 -12.49
CA ASP A 147 -9.94 7.66 -12.34
C ASP A 147 -9.51 7.58 -10.87
N ALA A 148 -10.29 8.17 -9.97
CA ALA A 148 -10.02 8.15 -8.53
C ALA A 148 -10.09 6.73 -7.97
N TRP A 149 -11.09 5.93 -8.33
CA TRP A 149 -11.17 4.51 -7.95
C TRP A 149 -10.01 3.67 -8.50
N ASN A 150 -9.51 4.01 -9.69
CA ASN A 150 -8.37 3.33 -10.32
C ASN A 150 -7.00 3.77 -9.79
N MET A 151 -6.93 4.79 -8.93
CA MET A 151 -5.67 5.20 -8.28
C MET A 151 -5.23 4.18 -7.23
N THR A 152 -3.92 4.06 -7.03
CA THR A 152 -3.34 3.39 -5.85
C THR A 152 -3.13 4.41 -4.73
N ALA A 153 -3.08 3.98 -3.47
CA ALA A 153 -2.74 4.90 -2.37
C ALA A 153 -1.38 5.58 -2.60
N THR A 154 -0.43 4.88 -3.20
CA THR A 154 0.86 5.46 -3.61
C THR A 154 0.68 6.62 -4.58
N SER A 155 -0.08 6.43 -5.67
CA SER A 155 -0.29 7.49 -6.67
C SER A 155 -1.09 8.66 -6.10
N PHE A 156 -2.07 8.39 -5.24
CA PHE A 156 -2.83 9.43 -4.55
C PHE A 156 -1.91 10.30 -3.66
N ILE A 157 -1.10 9.68 -2.79
CA ILE A 157 -0.20 10.42 -1.90
C ILE A 157 0.83 11.23 -2.68
N LEU A 158 1.37 10.69 -3.77
CA LEU A 158 2.31 11.42 -4.63
C LEU A 158 1.64 12.63 -5.30
N ALA A 159 0.41 12.48 -5.79
CA ALA A 159 -0.34 13.59 -6.40
C ALA A 159 -0.71 14.66 -5.36
N MET A 160 -1.15 14.27 -4.16
CA MET A 160 -1.43 15.20 -3.06
C MET A 160 -0.17 15.97 -2.65
N ARG A 161 0.98 15.31 -2.54
CA ARG A 161 2.26 15.96 -2.21
C ARG A 161 2.73 16.92 -3.32
N ALA A 162 2.49 16.58 -4.58
CA ALA A 162 2.84 17.46 -5.69
C ALA A 162 1.99 18.74 -5.69
N LYS A 163 0.70 18.63 -5.32
CA LYS A 163 -0.21 19.77 -5.23
C LYS A 163 -0.03 20.57 -3.93
N TYR A 164 0.20 19.88 -2.83
CA TYR A 164 0.39 20.44 -1.50
C TYR A 164 1.75 19.97 -0.96
N PRO A 165 2.86 20.57 -1.44
CA PRO A 165 4.17 20.19 -0.95
C PRO A 165 4.23 20.44 0.56
N PRO A 166 4.76 19.49 1.34
CA PRO A 166 4.98 19.72 2.76
C PRO A 166 5.86 20.96 2.91
N GLU A 167 5.49 21.84 3.83
CA GLU A 167 6.37 22.97 4.18
C GLU A 167 7.75 22.37 4.49
N GLN A 168 8.73 22.75 3.68
CA GLN A 168 10.10 22.44 4.00
C GLN A 168 10.35 23.13 5.35
N SER A 169 10.54 22.34 6.41
CA SER A 169 11.06 22.91 7.66
C SER A 169 12.31 23.68 7.24
N LYS A 170 12.23 25.02 7.30
CA LYS A 170 13.39 25.86 7.01
C LYS A 170 14.53 25.27 7.83
N ALA A 171 15.62 24.91 7.16
CA ALA A 171 16.83 24.55 7.88
C ALA A 171 17.04 25.64 8.94
N PRO A 172 17.35 25.27 10.20
CA PRO A 172 17.51 26.25 11.27
C PRO A 172 18.39 27.37 10.73
N SER A 173 17.95 28.61 10.93
CA SER A 173 18.72 29.76 10.50
C SER A 173 20.06 29.75 11.24
N LYS A 174 21.07 30.46 10.70
CA LYS A 174 22.34 30.62 11.41
C LYS A 174 22.13 31.13 12.84
N GLU A 175 21.16 32.01 13.03
CA GLU A 175 20.79 32.56 14.36
C GLU A 175 20.15 31.51 15.27
N ASP A 176 19.39 30.56 14.74
CA ASP A 176 18.82 29.45 15.51
C ASP A 176 19.89 28.44 15.93
N LEU A 177 20.91 28.22 15.07
CA LEU A 177 22.05 27.36 15.39
C LEU A 177 22.93 27.99 16.47
N GLU A 178 23.25 29.30 16.36
CA GLU A 178 24.02 30.04 17.35
C GLU A 178 23.28 30.09 18.71
N ARG A 179 21.95 30.20 18.70
CA ARG A 179 21.13 30.16 19.93
C ARG A 179 21.13 28.76 20.56
N MET A 180 21.10 27.70 19.76
CA MET A 180 21.22 26.31 20.25
C MET A 180 22.61 26.02 20.81
N GLU A 181 23.67 26.48 20.16
CA GLU A 181 25.05 26.36 20.69
C GLU A 181 25.23 27.10 22.02
N GLY A 182 24.71 28.34 22.12
CA GLY A 182 24.73 29.11 23.37
C GLY A 182 23.98 28.41 24.51
N PHE A 183 22.85 27.76 24.22
CA PHE A 183 22.09 27.00 25.21
C PHE A 183 22.81 25.73 25.68
N LEU A 184 23.53 25.05 24.78
CA LEU A 184 24.31 23.85 25.11
C LEU A 184 25.53 24.20 25.97
N ASP A 185 26.17 25.37 25.75
CA ASP A 185 27.27 25.86 26.55
C ASP A 185 26.84 26.28 27.97
N GLU A 186 25.59 26.69 28.14
CA GLU A 186 25.01 27.08 29.43
C GLU A 186 24.63 25.86 30.31
N ILE A 187 24.21 24.73 29.69
CA ILE A 187 23.86 23.49 30.38
C ILE A 187 25.12 22.63 30.69
N GLY A 188 26.20 22.84 29.95
CA GLY A 188 27.46 22.09 30.09
C GLY A 188 28.38 22.60 31.18
N ARG A 189 27.97 23.63 31.93
CA ARG A 189 28.66 24.16 33.11
C ARG A 189 27.91 23.83 34.39
#